data_22a69e44c70137b2a013b5ada95fb507
#
_entry.id   22a69e44c70137b2a013b5ada95fb507
#
_cell.length_a   1.000
_cell.length_b   1.000
_cell.length_c   1.000
_cell.angle_alpha   90.00
_cell.angle_beta   90.00
_cell.angle_gamma   90.00
#
_symmetry.space_group_name_H-M   'P 1'
#
loop_
_entity.id
_entity.type
_entity.pdbx_description
1 polymer ?
#
loop_
_entity_poly.entity_id
_entity_poly.type
_entity_poly.pdbx_seq_one_letter_code
_entity_poly.pdbx_strand_id
1 'polypeptide(L)'
;MHVVLLALKTLYTQPGGDTVQVEETASALRSCVHEATIITAGQPIPLSATVLHGFNLGRPADLLPYFKSFKGKKILSSIYVDYSLADKQRFPRLYSLVGKHGLEYVKTLGRALNGSDRFPGILFLLHGQESCVRALIRLTDLLITSSKSEEQRIESDFGDLSCTVKTVPLGIEA
;
A
#
# COMPACT_ATOMS: atom_id res chain seq x y z
N MET A 1 0.38 -4.09 23.00
CA MET A 1 1.16 -3.94 21.76
C MET A 1 0.65 -2.68 21.06
N HIS A 2 1.57 -1.81 20.56
CA HIS A 2 1.18 -0.61 19.83
C HIS A 2 1.34 -0.84 18.32
N VAL A 3 0.22 -0.87 17.60
CA VAL A 3 0.14 -1.02 16.15
C VAL A 3 -0.08 0.34 15.52
N VAL A 4 0.79 0.73 14.60
CA VAL A 4 0.61 1.94 13.80
C VAL A 4 0.11 1.55 12.41
N LEU A 5 -1.08 2.04 12.05
CA LEU A 5 -1.68 1.85 10.74
C LEU A 5 -1.27 3.01 9.84
N LEU A 6 -0.46 2.71 8.85
CA LEU A 6 0.04 3.69 7.89
C LEU A 6 -0.84 3.69 6.63
N ALA A 7 -1.56 4.77 6.47
CA ALA A 7 -2.47 5.00 5.35
C ALA A 7 -1.93 6.03 4.36
N LEU A 8 -2.58 6.14 3.22
CA LEU A 8 -2.28 7.14 2.21
C LEU A 8 -2.51 8.57 2.73
N LYS A 9 -1.79 9.54 2.20
CA LYS A 9 -1.97 10.96 2.53
C LYS A 9 -3.41 11.44 2.32
N THR A 10 -4.09 10.86 1.34
CA THR A 10 -5.47 11.22 0.94
C THR A 10 -6.56 10.48 1.71
N LEU A 11 -6.24 9.71 2.75
CA LEU A 11 -7.20 8.87 3.48
C LEU A 11 -8.53 9.58 3.80
N TYR A 12 -8.47 10.80 4.30
CA TYR A 12 -9.65 11.57 4.73
C TYR A 12 -10.10 12.63 3.72
N THR A 13 -9.27 12.95 2.72
CA THR A 13 -9.63 13.92 1.69
C THR A 13 -10.28 13.28 0.46
N GLN A 14 -10.02 11.99 0.26
CA GLN A 14 -10.60 11.17 -0.81
C GLN A 14 -10.98 9.81 -0.24
N PRO A 15 -11.98 9.73 0.66
CA PRO A 15 -12.34 8.49 1.33
C PRO A 15 -12.83 7.45 0.31
N GLY A 16 -12.45 6.20 0.55
CA GLY A 16 -12.79 5.04 -0.29
C GLY A 16 -12.79 3.75 0.52
N GLY A 17 -12.75 2.62 -0.18
CA GLY A 17 -12.71 1.30 0.48
C GLY A 17 -11.49 1.07 1.36
N ASP A 18 -10.36 1.68 1.02
CA ASP A 18 -9.14 1.66 1.85
C ASP A 18 -9.32 2.44 3.17
N THR A 19 -10.10 3.53 3.17
CA THR A 19 -10.45 4.27 4.40
C THR A 19 -11.21 3.39 5.36
N VAL A 20 -12.27 2.74 4.88
CA VAL A 20 -13.07 1.81 5.69
C VAL A 20 -12.19 0.70 6.25
N GLN A 21 -11.36 0.09 5.42
CA GLN A 21 -10.49 -1.01 5.85
C GLN A 21 -9.48 -0.58 6.94
N VAL A 22 -8.90 0.60 6.83
CA VAL A 22 -7.98 1.15 7.85
C VAL A 22 -8.71 1.40 9.17
N GLU A 23 -9.88 2.05 9.12
CA GLU A 23 -10.66 2.39 10.31
C GLU A 23 -11.20 1.16 11.03
N GLU A 24 -11.77 0.20 10.29
CA GLU A 24 -12.27 -1.06 10.85
C GLU A 24 -11.13 -1.91 11.44
N THR A 25 -9.96 -1.94 10.77
CA THR A 25 -8.79 -2.62 11.34
C THR A 25 -8.35 -1.96 12.64
N ALA A 26 -8.34 -0.63 12.72
CA ALA A 26 -7.99 0.08 13.95
C ALA A 26 -9.01 -0.17 15.08
N SER A 27 -10.30 -0.17 14.74
CA SER A 27 -11.39 -0.46 15.67
C SER A 27 -11.27 -1.89 16.23
N ALA A 28 -11.08 -2.88 15.35
CA ALA A 28 -10.91 -4.28 15.74
C ALA A 28 -9.68 -4.49 16.65
N LEU A 29 -8.54 -3.85 16.33
CA LEU A 29 -7.35 -3.93 17.17
C LEU A 29 -7.59 -3.33 18.58
N ARG A 30 -8.29 -2.22 18.67
CA ARG A 30 -8.65 -1.60 19.95
C ARG A 30 -9.60 -2.47 20.76
N SER A 31 -10.57 -3.13 20.11
CA SER A 31 -11.46 -4.07 20.78
C SER A 31 -10.73 -5.30 21.34
N CYS A 32 -9.59 -5.68 20.74
CA CYS A 32 -8.68 -6.71 21.22
C CYS A 32 -7.65 -6.20 22.26
N VAL A 33 -7.90 -5.04 22.88
CA VAL A 33 -7.03 -4.42 23.92
C VAL A 33 -5.62 -4.10 23.39
N HIS A 34 -5.50 -3.78 22.12
CA HIS A 34 -4.26 -3.25 21.54
C HIS A 34 -4.35 -1.74 21.38
N GLU A 35 -3.24 -1.06 21.53
CA GLU A 35 -3.13 0.34 21.13
C GLU A 35 -3.03 0.40 19.58
N ALA A 36 -3.90 1.17 18.94
CA ALA A 36 -3.92 1.33 17.50
C ALA A 36 -3.99 2.82 17.13
N THR A 37 -2.97 3.30 16.43
CA THR A 37 -2.87 4.68 15.94
C THR A 37 -2.86 4.71 14.42
N ILE A 38 -3.74 5.48 13.82
CA ILE A 38 -3.74 5.73 12.37
C ILE A 38 -2.84 6.94 12.10
N ILE A 39 -1.90 6.78 11.18
CA ILE A 39 -1.10 7.87 10.63
C ILE A 39 -1.23 7.89 9.11
N THR A 40 -1.12 9.07 8.51
CA THR A 40 -1.05 9.21 7.06
C THR A 40 0.37 9.48 6.60
N ALA A 41 0.67 9.15 5.34
CA ALA A 41 1.97 9.40 4.75
C ALA A 41 2.37 10.89 4.89
N GLY A 42 3.51 11.13 5.52
CA GLY A 42 4.02 12.45 5.92
C GLY A 42 4.08 12.68 7.43
N GLN A 43 3.32 11.93 8.22
CA GLN A 43 3.35 12.01 9.68
C GLN A 43 4.44 11.10 10.27
N PRO A 44 5.02 11.44 11.43
CA PRO A 44 6.02 10.60 12.09
C PRO A 44 5.39 9.34 12.71
N ILE A 45 6.17 8.26 12.77
CA ILE A 45 5.79 7.06 13.51
C ILE A 45 6.01 7.33 15.01
N PRO A 46 5.01 7.05 15.89
CA PRO A 46 5.20 7.09 17.33
C PRO A 46 6.34 6.18 17.81
N LEU A 47 7.16 6.66 18.75
CA LEU A 47 8.31 5.91 19.26
C LEU A 47 7.93 4.60 19.99
N SER A 48 6.71 4.54 20.53
CA SER A 48 6.14 3.35 21.21
C SER A 48 5.66 2.27 20.24
N ALA A 49 5.67 2.53 18.92
CA ALA A 49 5.20 1.60 17.91
C ALA A 49 6.04 0.31 17.90
N THR A 50 5.39 -0.84 17.97
CA THR A 50 6.02 -2.17 17.88
C THR A 50 5.70 -2.86 16.56
N VAL A 51 4.60 -2.47 15.90
CA VAL A 51 4.14 -2.99 14.61
C VAL A 51 3.77 -1.83 13.71
N LEU A 52 4.21 -1.91 12.45
CA LEU A 52 3.79 -1.02 11.37
C LEU A 52 2.91 -1.82 10.41
N HIS A 53 1.67 -1.39 10.22
CA HIS A 53 0.74 -2.00 9.28
C HIS A 53 0.43 -1.00 8.16
N GLY A 54 1.01 -1.20 6.99
CA GLY A 54 0.75 -0.38 5.80
C GLY A 54 -0.42 -0.89 4.98
N PHE A 55 -1.04 0.01 4.21
CA PHE A 55 -2.18 -0.31 3.34
C PHE A 55 -1.91 0.19 1.92
N ASN A 56 -2.31 -0.62 0.93
CA ASN A 56 -2.25 -0.33 -0.50
C ASN A 56 -0.85 -0.51 -1.14
N LEU A 57 -0.57 -1.74 -1.57
CA LEU A 57 0.66 -2.13 -2.29
C LEU A 57 0.89 -1.30 -3.58
N GLY A 58 -0.18 -0.80 -4.21
CA GLY A 58 -0.10 0.02 -5.40
C GLY A 58 0.51 1.42 -5.18
N ARG A 59 0.75 1.82 -3.92
CA ARG A 59 1.29 3.13 -3.54
C ARG A 59 2.65 3.04 -2.82
N PRO A 60 3.67 2.40 -3.40
CA PRO A 60 4.95 2.15 -2.73
C PRO A 60 5.70 3.45 -2.39
N ALA A 61 5.47 4.55 -3.11
CA ALA A 61 6.09 5.84 -2.83
C ALA A 61 5.75 6.37 -1.43
N ASP A 62 4.53 6.12 -0.95
CA ASP A 62 4.06 6.54 0.37
C ASP A 62 4.56 5.61 1.49
N LEU A 63 4.64 4.30 1.22
CA LEU A 63 4.92 3.28 2.24
C LEU A 63 6.41 2.97 2.42
N LEU A 64 7.16 2.91 1.32
CA LEU A 64 8.54 2.41 1.32
C LEU A 64 9.50 3.16 2.26
N PRO A 65 9.44 4.49 2.40
CA PRO A 65 10.30 5.21 3.36
C PRO A 65 10.08 4.76 4.80
N TYR A 66 8.82 4.50 5.17
CA TYR A 66 8.44 4.04 6.50
C TYR A 66 8.90 2.61 6.76
N PHE A 67 8.65 1.70 5.80
CA PHE A 67 9.08 0.31 5.89
C PHE A 67 10.60 0.16 5.96
N LYS A 68 11.36 1.05 5.32
CA LYS A 68 12.83 1.09 5.44
C LYS A 68 13.32 1.56 6.79
N SER A 69 12.70 2.56 7.37
CA SER A 69 13.15 3.17 8.63
C SER A 69 12.67 2.41 9.87
N PHE A 70 11.50 1.74 9.79
CA PHE A 70 10.92 1.05 10.93
C PHE A 70 11.65 -0.26 11.25
N LYS A 71 11.95 -0.48 12.55
CA LYS A 71 12.72 -1.63 13.03
C LYS A 71 11.84 -2.78 13.59
N GLY A 72 10.56 -2.51 13.89
CA GLY A 72 9.61 -3.50 14.39
C GLY A 72 9.03 -4.38 13.27
N LYS A 73 7.98 -5.14 13.60
CA LYS A 73 7.26 -5.99 12.65
C LYS A 73 6.48 -5.18 11.64
N LYS A 74 6.51 -5.60 10.38
CA LYS A 74 5.90 -4.92 9.24
C LYS A 74 4.84 -5.80 8.59
N ILE A 75 3.61 -5.31 8.61
CA ILE A 75 2.46 -5.94 7.99
C ILE A 75 2.04 -5.05 6.81
N LEU A 76 1.60 -5.66 5.72
CA LEU A 76 1.08 -4.96 4.56
C LEU A 76 -0.25 -5.57 4.11
N SER A 77 -1.33 -4.80 4.17
CA SER A 77 -2.58 -5.12 3.46
C SER A 77 -2.46 -4.65 2.01
N SER A 78 -2.53 -5.60 1.08
CA SER A 78 -2.19 -5.34 -0.31
C SER A 78 -3.13 -4.37 -1.01
N ILE A 79 -4.46 -4.52 -0.86
CA ILE A 79 -5.48 -3.74 -1.59
C ILE A 79 -5.05 -3.58 -3.07
N TYR A 80 -4.72 -4.72 -3.70
CA TYR A 80 -4.15 -4.71 -5.04
C TYR A 80 -5.20 -4.99 -6.11
N VAL A 81 -5.73 -3.92 -6.71
CA VAL A 81 -6.74 -3.97 -7.76
C VAL A 81 -6.10 -3.83 -9.14
N ASP A 82 -6.53 -4.65 -10.08
CA ASP A 82 -6.09 -4.54 -11.46
C ASP A 82 -6.92 -3.53 -12.25
N TYR A 83 -6.34 -2.38 -12.49
CA TYR A 83 -6.94 -1.32 -13.32
C TYR A 83 -6.50 -1.40 -14.79
N SER A 84 -5.77 -2.44 -15.22
CA SER A 84 -5.17 -2.50 -16.57
C SER A 84 -6.19 -2.37 -17.71
N LEU A 85 -7.39 -2.92 -17.56
CA LEU A 85 -8.45 -2.76 -18.56
C LEU A 85 -8.96 -1.31 -18.64
N ALA A 86 -9.25 -0.70 -17.49
CA ALA A 86 -9.70 0.68 -17.42
C ALA A 86 -8.59 1.64 -17.93
N ASP A 87 -7.35 1.35 -17.59
CA ASP A 87 -6.19 2.13 -18.01
C ASP A 87 -5.93 2.04 -19.51
N LYS A 88 -6.07 0.86 -20.10
CA LYS A 88 -6.01 0.67 -21.57
C LYS A 88 -7.09 1.46 -22.30
N GLN A 89 -8.30 1.50 -21.75
CA GLN A 89 -9.39 2.27 -22.35
C GLN A 89 -9.19 3.78 -22.18
N ARG A 90 -8.72 4.23 -21.02
CA ARG A 90 -8.56 5.66 -20.72
C ARG A 90 -7.31 6.30 -21.36
N PHE A 91 -6.21 5.54 -21.43
CA PHE A 91 -4.91 6.02 -21.92
C PHE A 91 -4.25 5.04 -22.91
N PRO A 92 -4.90 4.67 -24.03
CA PRO A 92 -4.47 3.58 -24.90
C PRO A 92 -3.06 3.77 -25.46
N ARG A 93 -2.73 4.97 -25.91
CA ARG A 93 -1.40 5.30 -26.49
C ARG A 93 -0.30 5.27 -25.42
N LEU A 94 -0.55 5.85 -24.25
CA LEU A 94 0.42 5.90 -23.16
C LEU A 94 0.65 4.48 -22.59
N TYR A 95 -0.44 3.72 -22.41
CA TYR A 95 -0.36 2.34 -21.96
C TYR A 95 0.48 1.44 -22.91
N SER A 96 0.33 1.61 -24.24
CA SER A 96 1.10 0.84 -25.22
C SER A 96 2.60 1.18 -25.21
N LEU A 97 2.97 2.41 -24.83
CA LEU A 97 4.36 2.86 -24.77
C LEU A 97 5.08 2.44 -23.48
N VAL A 98 4.41 2.60 -22.32
CA VAL A 98 5.08 2.46 -21.02
C VAL A 98 4.60 1.25 -20.21
N GLY A 99 3.56 0.54 -20.66
CA GLY A 99 2.98 -0.61 -19.98
C GLY A 99 2.28 -0.26 -18.66
N LYS A 100 1.84 -1.31 -17.91
CA LYS A 100 1.11 -1.17 -16.65
C LYS A 100 1.91 -0.40 -15.59
N HIS A 101 3.14 -0.82 -15.34
CA HIS A 101 3.97 -0.23 -14.29
C HIS A 101 4.48 1.18 -14.64
N GLY A 102 4.76 1.43 -15.92
CA GLY A 102 5.14 2.76 -16.39
C GLY A 102 3.98 3.75 -16.29
N LEU A 103 2.75 3.32 -16.59
CA LEU A 103 1.58 4.17 -16.44
C LEU A 103 1.32 4.53 -14.97
N GLU A 104 1.45 3.57 -14.03
CA GLU A 104 1.33 3.86 -12.60
C GLU A 104 2.45 4.80 -12.11
N TYR A 105 3.65 4.68 -12.65
CA TYR A 105 4.72 5.63 -12.39
C TYR A 105 4.34 7.07 -12.81
N VAL A 106 3.85 7.24 -14.05
CA VAL A 106 3.41 8.55 -14.56
C VAL A 106 2.24 9.12 -13.73
N LYS A 107 1.26 8.27 -13.37
CA LYS A 107 0.14 8.67 -12.49
C LYS A 107 0.64 9.14 -11.13
N THR A 108 1.61 8.44 -10.53
CA THR A 108 2.18 8.80 -9.23
C THR A 108 2.87 10.17 -9.30
N LEU A 109 3.63 10.44 -10.37
CA LEU A 109 4.22 11.76 -10.57
C LEU A 109 3.16 12.86 -10.76
N GLY A 110 2.13 12.58 -11.56
CA GLY A 110 1.00 13.51 -11.77
C GLY A 110 0.27 13.85 -10.48
N ARG A 111 0.00 12.85 -9.64
CA ARG A 111 -0.64 13.05 -8.32
C ARG A 111 0.24 13.84 -7.36
N ALA A 112 1.56 13.61 -7.39
CA ALA A 112 2.51 14.34 -6.57
C ALA A 112 2.57 15.83 -6.98
N LEU A 113 2.58 16.11 -8.28
CA LEU A 113 2.57 17.49 -8.80
C LEU A 113 1.28 18.23 -8.46
N ASN A 114 0.15 17.54 -8.45
CA ASN A 114 -1.16 18.10 -8.07
C ASN A 114 -1.36 18.18 -6.54
N GLY A 115 -0.37 17.81 -5.73
CA GLY A 115 -0.43 17.85 -4.27
C GLY A 115 -1.30 16.77 -3.62
N SER A 116 -1.89 15.86 -4.41
CA SER A 116 -2.73 14.76 -3.91
C SER A 116 -1.93 13.67 -3.21
N ASP A 117 -0.68 13.47 -3.61
CA ASP A 117 0.23 12.50 -3.00
C ASP A 117 1.47 13.22 -2.42
N ARG A 118 2.21 12.51 -1.57
CA ARG A 118 3.54 12.94 -1.19
C ARG A 118 4.45 12.89 -2.42
N PHE A 119 5.33 13.89 -2.57
CA PHE A 119 6.31 13.86 -3.66
C PHE A 119 7.17 12.58 -3.51
N PRO A 120 7.25 11.74 -4.54
CA PRO A 120 7.97 10.48 -4.45
C PRO A 120 9.44 10.73 -4.17
N GLY A 121 10.03 9.94 -3.26
CA GLY A 121 11.44 10.04 -2.94
C GLY A 121 12.33 9.68 -4.14
N ILE A 122 13.60 10.08 -4.07
CA ILE A 122 14.58 9.87 -5.15
C ILE A 122 14.69 8.38 -5.56
N LEU A 123 14.50 7.47 -4.62
CA LEU A 123 14.50 6.02 -4.91
C LEU A 123 13.36 5.60 -5.84
N PHE A 124 12.18 6.17 -5.67
CA PHE A 124 11.05 5.90 -6.56
C PHE A 124 11.31 6.49 -7.95
N LEU A 125 11.87 7.69 -8.03
CA LEU A 125 12.20 8.34 -9.29
C LEU A 125 13.25 7.55 -10.10
N LEU A 126 14.24 6.96 -9.43
CA LEU A 126 15.32 6.21 -10.08
C LEU A 126 14.93 4.76 -10.43
N HIS A 127 14.16 4.09 -9.58
CA HIS A 127 13.89 2.65 -9.71
C HIS A 127 12.49 2.33 -10.28
N GLY A 128 11.59 3.30 -10.31
CA GLY A 128 10.24 3.16 -10.81
C GLY A 128 9.29 2.39 -9.86
N GLN A 129 8.05 2.24 -10.33
CA GLN A 129 6.95 1.65 -9.57
C GLN A 129 7.23 0.18 -9.19
N GLU A 130 7.56 -0.65 -10.17
CA GLU A 130 7.72 -2.10 -9.99
C GLU A 130 8.82 -2.44 -8.99
N SER A 131 10.00 -1.84 -9.15
CA SER A 131 11.13 -2.09 -8.24
C SER A 131 10.83 -1.65 -6.81
N CYS A 132 10.07 -0.56 -6.65
CA CYS A 132 9.65 -0.10 -5.33
C CYS A 132 8.61 -1.02 -4.68
N VAL A 133 7.68 -1.60 -5.45
CA VAL A 133 6.75 -2.62 -4.96
C VAL A 133 7.50 -3.88 -4.54
N ARG A 134 8.41 -4.39 -5.37
CA ARG A 134 9.25 -5.54 -5.00
C ARG A 134 10.07 -5.28 -3.73
N ALA A 135 10.63 -4.08 -3.59
CA ALA A 135 11.36 -3.69 -2.38
C ALA A 135 10.45 -3.63 -1.15
N LEU A 136 9.21 -3.14 -1.30
CA LEU A 136 8.22 -3.10 -0.22
C LEU A 136 7.84 -4.50 0.24
N ILE A 137 7.56 -5.43 -0.69
CA ILE A 137 7.27 -6.83 -0.40
C ILE A 137 8.42 -7.48 0.37
N ARG A 138 9.67 -7.27 -0.05
CA ARG A 138 10.87 -7.82 0.63
C ARG A 138 11.06 -7.30 2.05
N LEU A 139 10.56 -6.11 2.36
CA LEU A 139 10.63 -5.53 3.70
C LEU A 139 9.46 -5.94 4.59
N THR A 140 8.44 -6.60 4.03
CA THR A 140 7.23 -7.01 4.72
C THR A 140 7.45 -8.35 5.40
N ASP A 141 7.05 -8.48 6.68
CA ASP A 141 7.05 -9.77 7.40
C ASP A 141 5.77 -10.58 7.07
N LEU A 142 4.62 -9.88 6.97
CA LEU A 142 3.31 -10.48 6.68
C LEU A 142 2.56 -9.65 5.64
N LEU A 143 2.24 -10.27 4.52
CA LEU A 143 1.36 -9.73 3.50
C LEU A 143 -0.05 -10.27 3.69
N ILE A 144 -1.03 -9.38 3.76
CA ILE A 144 -2.45 -9.73 3.87
C ILE A 144 -3.12 -9.41 2.53
N THR A 145 -3.74 -10.41 1.92
CA THR A 145 -4.55 -10.29 0.70
C THR A 145 -6.02 -10.51 1.02
N SER A 146 -6.93 -9.89 0.28
CA SER A 146 -8.37 -10.05 0.47
C SER A 146 -8.93 -11.32 -0.16
N SER A 147 -8.20 -11.91 -1.12
CA SER A 147 -8.61 -13.12 -1.83
C SER A 147 -7.41 -13.87 -2.40
N LYS A 148 -7.61 -15.15 -2.70
CA LYS A 148 -6.60 -15.95 -3.41
C LYS A 148 -6.32 -15.43 -4.82
N SER A 149 -7.28 -14.86 -5.51
CA SER A 149 -7.08 -14.25 -6.82
C SER A 149 -6.21 -12.99 -6.76
N GLU A 150 -6.27 -12.23 -5.67
CA GLU A 150 -5.38 -11.10 -5.43
C GLU A 150 -3.94 -11.58 -5.16
N GLU A 151 -3.77 -12.61 -4.32
CA GLU A 151 -2.48 -13.25 -4.06
C GLU A 151 -1.81 -13.72 -5.36
N GLN A 152 -2.51 -14.52 -6.17
CA GLN A 152 -2.02 -15.01 -7.46
C GLN A 152 -1.64 -13.87 -8.44
N ARG A 153 -2.38 -12.78 -8.42
CA ARG A 153 -2.07 -11.60 -9.23
C ARG A 153 -0.79 -10.92 -8.78
N ILE A 154 -0.58 -10.78 -7.48
CA ILE A 154 0.64 -10.20 -6.92
C ILE A 154 1.85 -11.08 -7.29
N GLU A 155 1.72 -12.40 -7.18
CA GLU A 155 2.74 -13.36 -7.60
C GLU A 155 3.02 -13.27 -9.10
N SER A 156 2.00 -13.17 -9.93
CA SER A 156 2.14 -13.02 -11.38
C SER A 156 2.86 -11.71 -11.76
N ASP A 157 2.55 -10.61 -11.08
CA ASP A 157 3.12 -9.29 -11.41
C ASP A 157 4.54 -9.08 -10.81
N PHE A 158 4.82 -9.67 -9.64
CA PHE A 158 6.04 -9.38 -8.89
C PHE A 158 6.92 -10.60 -8.60
N GLY A 159 6.50 -11.81 -8.96
CA GLY A 159 7.21 -13.07 -8.72
C GLY A 159 7.01 -13.60 -7.31
N ASP A 160 7.87 -14.53 -6.90
CA ASP A 160 7.78 -15.19 -5.60
C ASP A 160 7.79 -14.19 -4.44
N LEU A 161 6.82 -14.38 -3.53
CA LEU A 161 6.65 -13.53 -2.36
C LEU A 161 7.61 -14.00 -1.25
N SER A 162 8.56 -13.14 -0.90
CA SER A 162 9.60 -13.43 0.11
C SER A 162 9.11 -13.30 1.57
N CYS A 163 7.82 -13.06 1.78
CA CYS A 163 7.19 -12.88 3.08
C CYS A 163 6.10 -13.92 3.33
N THR A 164 5.66 -14.04 4.59
CA THR A 164 4.47 -14.82 4.91
C THR A 164 3.24 -14.17 4.29
N VAL A 165 2.39 -14.96 3.62
CA VAL A 165 1.14 -14.47 3.04
C VAL A 165 -0.05 -15.08 3.77
N LYS A 166 -1.05 -14.26 4.07
CA LYS A 166 -2.36 -14.70 4.58
C LYS A 166 -3.49 -14.05 3.81
N THR A 167 -4.41 -14.85 3.33
CA THR A 167 -5.67 -14.36 2.77
C THR A 167 -6.68 -14.16 3.89
N VAL A 168 -7.14 -12.91 4.04
CA VAL A 168 -8.19 -12.52 4.99
C VAL A 168 -9.29 -11.83 4.20
N PRO A 169 -10.44 -12.50 3.96
CA PRO A 169 -11.56 -11.90 3.24
C PRO A 169 -12.03 -10.62 3.93
N LEU A 170 -12.43 -9.62 3.13
CA LEU A 170 -13.04 -8.41 3.67
C LEU A 170 -14.36 -8.77 4.32
N GLY A 171 -14.57 -8.33 5.57
CA GLY A 171 -15.85 -8.46 6.26
C GLY A 171 -16.92 -7.55 5.61
N ILE A 172 -18.15 -8.03 5.59
CA ILE A 172 -19.33 -7.23 5.25
C ILE A 172 -20.17 -7.23 6.51
N GLU A 173 -20.51 -6.05 7.04
CA GLU A 173 -21.55 -5.96 8.05
C GLU A 173 -22.87 -6.39 7.42
N ALA A 174 -23.56 -7.34 8.07
CA ALA A 174 -24.85 -7.85 7.65
C ALA A 174 -25.97 -6.97 8.22
#